data_82a1a53ea05ac834cbbfc50630c78c16
#
_entry.id   82a1a53ea05ac834cbbfc50630c78c16
#
_cell.length_a   1.000
_cell.length_b   1.000
_cell.length_c   1.000
_cell.angle_alpha   90.00
_cell.angle_beta   90.00
_cell.angle_gamma   90.00
#
_symmetry.space_group_name_H-M   'P 1'
#
loop_
_entity.id
_entity.type
_entity.pdbx_description
1 polymer ?
#
loop_
_entity_poly.entity_id
_entity_poly.type
_entity_poly.pdbx_seq_one_letter_code
_entity_poly.pdbx_strand_id
1 'polypeptide(L)'
;MNTSKSDGIKWGPFTLRIPFIHITFRSAEFIQGLVISGATAFAAAPIAMAMGLSFNEAIALSLVSGTLISAGPLIFGEPMAPGWITPAVPIVIGALAAAGLYGAAPCQTINNNLVCAYNPQTFQFMAAMCIEFTILVLVLGLTGWGKLLVEKIPNGLKAGIILGAALAAFNQVFITDFESKYMLQPVSMTVALVLCVITTFSNPFKNLGTKNKFFKFIGSLGLLPGFVVAGLIAFYLQEVTFDIQWGWQVPALGSLIEKTSPFFIGFPSIEMYKDAVPLVLIGYMLLFGDLVTGTEILKDAQKHRTDQILPIDLNRSHLSVGIRNLLGTIINPFFPTQGALWTGVHVVVADKWKQGPEAMPSIFDGIGSYYLMGIPFLYFTLPFVTLMEPLMGMALALTLVLTGFACAFVGMGIPKKSSEMATALIIAFLISFNTHSVEFSIFNFS
;
A
#
# COMPACT_ATOMS: atom_id res chain seq x y z
N MET A 1 30.96 25.45 -5.81
CA MET A 1 30.45 24.06 -5.75
C MET A 1 29.42 24.01 -4.64
N ASN A 2 28.14 24.11 -4.95
CA ASN A 2 27.10 23.83 -3.98
C ASN A 2 27.04 22.30 -3.81
N THR A 3 27.66 21.80 -2.75
CA THR A 3 27.42 20.43 -2.29
C THR A 3 25.93 20.30 -2.04
N SER A 4 25.26 19.46 -2.84
CA SER A 4 23.84 19.26 -2.66
C SER A 4 23.62 18.72 -1.24
N LYS A 5 22.74 19.34 -0.47
CA LYS A 5 22.36 18.89 0.88
C LYS A 5 21.94 17.41 0.93
N SER A 6 21.74 16.79 -0.24
CA SER A 6 21.20 15.43 -0.40
C SER A 6 22.18 14.28 -0.12
N ASP A 7 23.45 14.55 0.18
CA ASP A 7 24.47 13.49 0.34
C ASP A 7 24.38 12.75 1.68
N GLY A 8 23.49 12.73 2.46
CA GLY A 8 23.25 11.95 3.68
C GLY A 8 24.44 11.23 4.32
N ILE A 9 24.24 10.60 5.43
CA ILE A 9 25.26 9.84 6.16
C ILE A 9 25.23 8.38 5.68
N LYS A 10 26.31 7.90 5.09
CA LYS A 10 26.42 6.49 4.66
C LYS A 10 26.62 5.56 5.86
N TRP A 11 25.87 4.45 5.87
CA TRP A 11 26.01 3.37 6.81
C TRP A 11 25.78 2.01 6.13
N GLY A 12 26.82 1.25 5.90
CA GLY A 12 26.78 0.06 5.06
C GLY A 12 26.28 0.37 3.65
N PRO A 13 25.32 -0.38 3.11
CA PRO A 13 24.74 -0.14 1.78
C PRO A 13 23.70 1.02 1.78
N PHE A 14 23.41 1.59 2.92
CA PHE A 14 22.34 2.55 3.13
C PHE A 14 22.84 3.99 3.26
N THR A 15 21.92 4.93 3.22
CA THR A 15 22.20 6.35 3.40
C THR A 15 21.10 6.99 4.26
N LEU A 16 21.47 7.40 5.47
CA LEU A 16 20.60 8.15 6.37
C LEU A 16 20.51 9.61 5.91
N ARG A 17 19.30 10.10 5.74
CA ARG A 17 19.02 11.50 5.42
C ARG A 17 18.18 12.14 6.51
N ILE A 18 18.79 13.05 7.25
CA ILE A 18 18.13 13.77 8.33
C ILE A 18 17.35 14.93 7.72
N PRO A 19 16.03 15.07 8.07
CA PRO A 19 15.20 16.18 7.65
C PRO A 19 15.82 17.53 8.00
N PHE A 20 15.58 18.51 7.14
CA PHE A 20 16.11 19.88 7.23
C PHE A 20 17.64 20.02 7.12
N ILE A 21 18.41 18.95 7.39
CA ILE A 21 19.87 18.92 7.23
C ILE A 21 20.23 18.43 5.83
N HIS A 22 19.81 17.22 5.48
CA HIS A 22 20.09 16.57 4.19
C HIS A 22 18.91 16.64 3.21
N ILE A 23 17.71 16.92 3.71
CA ILE A 23 16.47 17.05 2.95
C ILE A 23 15.99 18.50 3.09
N THR A 24 15.85 19.17 1.95
CA THR A 24 15.28 20.51 1.90
C THR A 24 13.76 20.40 1.96
N PHE A 25 13.13 21.05 2.93
CA PHE A 25 11.68 21.06 3.07
C PHE A 25 11.01 21.71 1.86
N ARG A 26 10.00 21.01 1.33
CA ARG A 26 9.21 21.47 0.19
C ARG A 26 7.73 21.47 0.58
N SER A 27 7.21 22.68 0.78
CA SER A 27 5.83 22.87 1.26
C SER A 27 4.78 22.27 0.32
N ALA A 28 4.98 22.34 -0.99
CA ALA A 28 4.02 21.80 -1.95
C ALA A 28 3.91 20.27 -1.84
N GLU A 29 5.05 19.56 -1.78
CA GLU A 29 5.11 18.11 -1.62
C GLU A 29 4.63 17.69 -0.22
N PHE A 30 4.92 18.46 0.80
CA PHE A 30 4.41 18.25 2.15
C PHE A 30 2.88 18.35 2.21
N ILE A 31 2.29 19.41 1.66
CA ILE A 31 0.84 19.58 1.61
C ILE A 31 0.19 18.46 0.79
N GLN A 32 0.78 18.10 -0.36
CA GLN A 32 0.31 16.95 -1.12
C GLN A 32 0.40 15.66 -0.31
N GLY A 33 1.47 15.45 0.45
CA GLY A 33 1.63 14.31 1.34
C GLY A 33 0.56 14.25 2.42
N LEU A 34 0.30 15.36 3.11
CA LEU A 34 -0.76 15.47 4.11
C LEU A 34 -2.13 15.12 3.53
N VAL A 35 -2.45 15.73 2.40
CA VAL A 35 -3.79 15.68 1.81
C VAL A 35 -4.05 14.33 1.13
N ILE A 36 -3.09 13.83 0.33
CA ILE A 36 -3.24 12.55 -0.38
C ILE A 36 -3.07 11.37 0.59
N SER A 37 -2.07 11.43 1.47
CA SER A 37 -1.86 10.39 2.47
C SER A 37 -2.97 10.37 3.50
N GLY A 38 -3.61 11.51 3.80
CA GLY A 38 -4.76 11.59 4.67
C GLY A 38 -5.87 10.62 4.28
N ALA A 39 -6.19 10.55 2.99
CA ALA A 39 -7.22 9.64 2.49
C ALA A 39 -6.76 8.15 2.47
N THR A 40 -5.46 7.87 2.34
CA THR A 40 -4.94 6.49 2.25
C THR A 40 -4.33 5.97 3.55
N ALA A 41 -3.90 6.86 4.44
CA ALA A 41 -3.22 6.51 5.68
C ALA A 41 -4.06 5.59 6.60
N PHE A 42 -5.38 5.71 6.50
CA PHE A 42 -6.33 4.95 7.30
C PHE A 42 -6.90 3.72 6.60
N ALA A 43 -6.48 3.40 5.38
CA ALA A 43 -7.00 2.23 4.65
C ALA A 43 -6.71 0.88 5.34
N ALA A 44 -5.71 0.81 6.23
CA ALA A 44 -5.45 -0.37 7.06
C ALA A 44 -6.47 -0.53 8.18
N ALA A 45 -7.06 0.56 8.68
CA ALA A 45 -7.90 0.52 9.87
C ALA A 45 -9.15 -0.37 9.69
N PRO A 46 -9.95 -0.25 8.62
CA PRO A 46 -11.11 -1.14 8.45
C PRO A 46 -10.72 -2.62 8.32
N ILE A 47 -9.55 -2.94 7.79
CA ILE A 47 -9.05 -4.31 7.74
C ILE A 47 -8.72 -4.79 9.15
N ALA A 48 -7.99 -3.99 9.92
CA ALA A 48 -7.59 -4.30 11.28
C ALA A 48 -8.80 -4.45 12.23
N MET A 49 -9.82 -3.60 12.07
CA MET A 49 -11.06 -3.67 12.85
C MET A 49 -11.88 -4.93 12.52
N ALA A 50 -11.92 -5.34 11.25
CA ALA A 50 -12.52 -6.61 10.83
C ALA A 50 -11.74 -7.84 11.33
N MET A 51 -10.48 -7.66 11.76
CA MET A 51 -9.64 -8.67 12.42
C MET A 51 -9.71 -8.59 13.96
N GLY A 52 -10.58 -7.76 14.51
CA GLY A 52 -10.86 -7.67 15.95
C GLY A 52 -10.03 -6.63 16.72
N LEU A 53 -9.33 -5.74 16.05
CA LEU A 53 -8.70 -4.60 16.71
C LEU A 53 -9.73 -3.48 16.95
N SER A 54 -9.58 -2.78 18.06
CA SER A 54 -10.33 -1.56 18.31
C SER A 54 -9.89 -0.45 17.36
N PHE A 55 -10.70 0.60 17.21
CA PHE A 55 -10.37 1.76 16.41
C PHE A 55 -8.99 2.38 16.77
N ASN A 56 -8.73 2.59 18.07
CA ASN A 56 -7.46 3.16 18.53
C ASN A 56 -6.25 2.27 18.26
N GLU A 57 -6.42 0.94 18.31
CA GLU A 57 -5.39 -0.03 17.93
C GLU A 57 -5.16 -0.02 16.40
N ALA A 58 -6.22 0.12 15.61
CA ALA A 58 -6.13 0.23 14.16
C ALA A 58 -5.42 1.53 13.72
N ILE A 59 -5.61 2.63 14.45
CA ILE A 59 -4.84 3.87 14.27
C ILE A 59 -3.37 3.68 14.63
N ALA A 60 -3.08 2.98 15.73
CA ALA A 60 -1.71 2.65 16.12
C ALA A 60 -1.01 1.76 15.06
N LEU A 61 -1.72 0.77 14.50
CA LEU A 61 -1.23 -0.05 13.39
C LEU A 61 -0.89 0.80 12.16
N SER A 62 -1.76 1.73 11.80
CA SER A 62 -1.54 2.64 10.68
C SER A 62 -0.32 3.55 10.93
N LEU A 63 -0.12 4.02 12.15
CA LEU A 63 1.07 4.80 12.56
C LEU A 63 2.35 3.98 12.41
N VAL A 64 2.39 2.74 12.91
CA VAL A 64 3.56 1.84 12.79
C VAL A 64 3.88 1.60 11.32
N SER A 65 2.88 1.22 10.54
CA SER A 65 3.05 0.96 9.09
C SER A 65 3.56 2.21 8.35
N GLY A 66 2.95 3.37 8.56
CA GLY A 66 3.35 4.62 7.94
C GLY A 66 4.76 5.07 8.32
N THR A 67 5.15 4.88 9.57
CA THR A 67 6.50 5.21 10.06
C THR A 67 7.57 4.30 9.41
N LEU A 68 7.31 3.00 9.34
CA LEU A 68 8.22 2.04 8.71
C LEU A 68 8.33 2.29 7.19
N ILE A 69 7.24 2.62 6.51
CA ILE A 69 7.26 3.04 5.10
C ILE A 69 8.16 4.27 4.92
N SER A 70 7.99 5.28 5.77
CA SER A 70 8.76 6.52 5.70
C SER A 70 10.27 6.31 5.92
N ALA A 71 10.66 5.25 6.61
CA ALA A 71 12.06 4.88 6.81
C ALA A 71 12.79 4.53 5.49
N GLY A 72 12.08 4.07 4.45
CA GLY A 72 12.67 3.72 3.17
C GLY A 72 13.57 4.82 2.58
N PRO A 73 13.05 6.00 2.23
CA PRO A 73 13.85 7.08 1.68
C PRO A 73 14.75 7.77 2.72
N LEU A 74 14.37 7.77 4.00
CA LEU A 74 15.05 8.53 5.05
C LEU A 74 16.23 7.79 5.66
N ILE A 75 16.01 6.54 6.07
CA ILE A 75 17.00 5.74 6.79
C ILE A 75 17.81 4.88 5.81
N PHE A 76 17.12 4.29 4.82
CA PHE A 76 17.75 3.37 3.88
C PHE A 76 18.20 4.03 2.58
N GLY A 77 17.80 5.28 2.32
CA GLY A 77 18.24 6.04 1.17
C GLY A 77 17.65 5.58 -0.16
N GLU A 78 16.44 5.01 -0.13
CA GLU A 78 15.73 4.58 -1.31
C GLU A 78 15.26 5.78 -2.14
N PRO A 79 15.57 5.83 -3.45
CA PRO A 79 15.09 6.89 -4.33
C PRO A 79 13.66 6.66 -4.81
N MET A 80 12.99 5.64 -4.32
CA MET A 80 11.59 5.32 -4.61
C MET A 80 10.67 5.86 -3.51
N ALA A 81 9.47 6.24 -3.89
CA ALA A 81 8.39 6.54 -2.97
C ALA A 81 7.75 5.21 -2.51
N PRO A 82 8.00 4.76 -1.27
CA PRO A 82 7.56 3.44 -0.84
C PRO A 82 6.06 3.42 -0.54
N GLY A 83 5.47 2.22 -0.57
CA GLY A 83 4.06 1.99 -0.27
C GLY A 83 3.83 0.59 0.24
N TRP A 84 2.57 0.19 0.33
CA TRP A 84 2.19 -1.19 0.57
C TRP A 84 2.43 -2.02 -0.70
N ILE A 85 2.48 -3.35 -0.53
CA ILE A 85 2.27 -4.26 -1.64
C ILE A 85 0.75 -4.36 -1.87
N THR A 86 0.15 -3.24 -2.26
CA THR A 86 -1.32 -3.07 -2.30
C THR A 86 -2.03 -4.16 -3.11
N PRO A 87 -1.48 -4.66 -4.23
CA PRO A 87 -2.13 -5.74 -4.99
C PRO A 87 -2.26 -7.06 -4.22
N ALA A 88 -1.45 -7.28 -3.18
CA ALA A 88 -1.54 -8.47 -2.34
C ALA A 88 -2.65 -8.38 -1.27
N VAL A 89 -3.12 -7.18 -0.92
CA VAL A 89 -4.12 -6.95 0.12
C VAL A 89 -5.39 -7.80 -0.08
N PRO A 90 -6.08 -7.73 -1.22
CA PRO A 90 -7.31 -8.52 -1.41
C PRO A 90 -7.06 -10.03 -1.42
N ILE A 91 -5.89 -10.48 -1.88
CA ILE A 91 -5.52 -11.91 -1.88
C ILE A 91 -5.34 -12.39 -0.44
N VAL A 92 -4.65 -11.62 0.39
CA VAL A 92 -4.44 -11.94 1.81
C VAL A 92 -5.75 -11.90 2.59
N ILE A 93 -6.59 -10.88 2.39
CA ILE A 93 -7.91 -10.79 3.04
C ILE A 93 -8.77 -12.01 2.65
N GLY A 94 -8.79 -12.36 1.36
CA GLY A 94 -9.53 -13.52 0.87
C GLY A 94 -9.07 -14.84 1.50
N ALA A 95 -7.76 -15.05 1.62
CA ALA A 95 -7.19 -16.22 2.27
C ALA A 95 -7.53 -16.30 3.77
N LEU A 96 -7.44 -15.17 4.48
CA LEU A 96 -7.84 -15.07 5.87
C LEU A 96 -9.35 -15.33 6.07
N ALA A 97 -10.18 -14.80 5.17
CA ALA A 97 -11.62 -15.03 5.20
C ALA A 97 -11.96 -16.51 4.97
N ALA A 98 -11.33 -17.16 4.00
CA ALA A 98 -11.47 -18.58 3.73
C ALA A 98 -11.05 -19.46 4.93
N ALA A 99 -10.03 -19.02 5.68
CA ALA A 99 -9.58 -19.69 6.92
C ALA A 99 -10.43 -19.33 8.16
N GLY A 100 -11.47 -18.49 8.03
CA GLY A 100 -12.28 -18.01 9.16
C GLY A 100 -11.52 -17.04 10.09
N LEU A 101 -10.43 -16.44 9.60
CA LEU A 101 -9.56 -15.53 10.35
C LEU A 101 -9.83 -14.03 10.05
N TYR A 102 -10.73 -13.73 9.13
CA TYR A 102 -11.15 -12.37 8.79
C TYR A 102 -12.68 -12.28 8.86
N GLY A 103 -13.20 -11.23 9.50
CA GLY A 103 -14.63 -11.09 9.67
C GLY A 103 -15.26 -12.14 10.60
N ALA A 104 -14.48 -12.68 11.55
CA ALA A 104 -14.94 -13.71 12.47
C ALA A 104 -16.04 -13.19 13.41
N ALA A 105 -17.17 -13.90 13.47
CA ALA A 105 -18.31 -13.53 14.32
C ALA A 105 -17.98 -13.64 15.83
N PRO A 106 -18.59 -12.80 16.69
CA PRO A 106 -19.59 -11.78 16.35
C PRO A 106 -18.98 -10.53 15.73
N CYS A 107 -19.65 -9.98 14.72
CA CYS A 107 -19.31 -8.71 14.12
C CYS A 107 -20.43 -7.70 14.31
N GLN A 108 -20.07 -6.41 14.40
CA GLN A 108 -21.02 -5.30 14.47
C GLN A 108 -20.49 -4.14 13.62
N THR A 109 -21.39 -3.31 13.12
CA THR A 109 -21.00 -2.10 12.39
C THR A 109 -20.97 -0.92 13.37
N ILE A 110 -19.82 -0.27 13.51
CA ILE A 110 -19.61 0.91 14.33
C ILE A 110 -19.04 2.02 13.44
N ASN A 111 -19.68 3.18 13.39
CA ASN A 111 -19.24 4.32 12.57
C ASN A 111 -18.89 3.92 11.13
N ASN A 112 -19.76 3.15 10.48
CA ASN A 112 -19.60 2.59 9.13
C ASN A 112 -18.39 1.65 8.94
N ASN A 113 -17.82 1.13 10.03
CA ASN A 113 -16.75 0.15 9.98
C ASN A 113 -17.20 -1.19 10.59
N LEU A 114 -16.82 -2.29 9.94
CA LEU A 114 -17.05 -3.63 10.47
C LEU A 114 -16.03 -3.91 11.59
N VAL A 115 -16.53 -4.15 12.79
CA VAL A 115 -15.73 -4.52 13.98
C VAL A 115 -16.10 -5.94 14.36
N CYS A 116 -15.12 -6.84 14.35
CA CYS A 116 -15.34 -8.27 14.62
C CYS A 116 -14.67 -8.73 15.91
N ALA A 117 -14.92 -9.97 16.29
CA ALA A 117 -14.27 -10.56 17.45
C ALA A 117 -12.75 -10.72 17.21
N TYR A 118 -11.98 -10.40 18.25
CA TYR A 118 -10.54 -10.60 18.22
C TYR A 118 -10.21 -12.11 18.28
N ASN A 119 -9.30 -12.51 17.36
CA ASN A 119 -8.75 -13.87 17.34
C ASN A 119 -7.21 -13.79 17.22
N PRO A 120 -6.43 -14.24 18.20
CA PRO A 120 -4.98 -14.21 18.15
C PRO A 120 -4.41 -15.02 16.99
N GLN A 121 -5.09 -16.07 16.54
CA GLN A 121 -4.64 -16.88 15.40
C GLN A 121 -4.55 -16.07 14.10
N THR A 122 -5.38 -15.05 13.94
CA THR A 122 -5.31 -14.12 12.79
C THR A 122 -3.94 -13.43 12.73
N PHE A 123 -3.47 -12.91 13.86
CA PHE A 123 -2.18 -12.23 13.92
C PHE A 123 -1.00 -13.19 13.99
N GLN A 124 -1.18 -14.41 14.49
CA GLN A 124 -0.19 -15.48 14.34
C GLN A 124 -0.01 -15.86 12.86
N PHE A 125 -1.08 -15.99 12.09
CA PHE A 125 -0.98 -16.24 10.64
C PHE A 125 -0.33 -15.06 9.90
N MET A 126 -0.69 -13.82 10.26
CA MET A 126 -0.01 -12.61 9.75
C MET A 126 1.48 -12.62 10.10
N ALA A 127 1.85 -13.07 11.30
CA ALA A 127 3.24 -13.20 11.71
C ALA A 127 3.98 -14.26 10.88
N ALA A 128 3.36 -15.41 10.57
CA ALA A 128 3.95 -16.41 9.68
C ALA A 128 4.29 -15.79 8.32
N MET A 129 3.33 -15.13 7.68
CA MET A 129 3.55 -14.45 6.41
C MET A 129 4.67 -13.40 6.49
N CYS A 130 4.67 -12.56 7.54
CA CYS A 130 5.69 -11.52 7.70
C CYS A 130 7.09 -12.10 7.93
N ILE A 131 7.23 -13.17 8.74
CA ILE A 131 8.50 -13.85 9.01
C ILE A 131 9.06 -14.44 7.71
N GLU A 132 8.27 -15.23 7.00
CA GLU A 132 8.69 -15.88 5.76
C GLU A 132 9.03 -14.86 4.68
N PHE A 133 8.20 -13.84 4.50
CA PHE A 133 8.45 -12.77 3.55
C PHE A 133 9.73 -12.00 3.89
N THR A 134 9.95 -11.70 5.17
CA THR A 134 11.18 -11.07 5.65
C THR A 134 12.41 -11.91 5.30
N ILE A 135 12.39 -13.19 5.62
CA ILE A 135 13.48 -14.12 5.32
C ILE A 135 13.75 -14.18 3.82
N LEU A 136 12.70 -14.37 3.01
CA LEU A 136 12.79 -14.41 1.56
C LEU A 136 13.45 -13.15 1.00
N VAL A 137 12.92 -11.98 1.36
CA VAL A 137 13.39 -10.69 0.81
C VAL A 137 14.81 -10.36 1.27
N LEU A 138 15.16 -10.65 2.55
CA LEU A 138 16.53 -10.47 3.06
C LEU A 138 17.52 -11.39 2.36
N VAL A 139 17.20 -12.68 2.20
CA VAL A 139 18.05 -13.64 1.48
C VAL A 139 18.28 -13.17 0.05
N LEU A 140 17.23 -12.76 -0.66
CA LEU A 140 17.34 -12.27 -2.03
C LEU A 140 18.14 -10.96 -2.14
N GLY A 141 18.00 -10.07 -1.16
CA GLY A 141 18.78 -8.84 -1.08
C GLY A 141 20.27 -9.08 -0.79
N LEU A 142 20.59 -10.00 0.13
CA LEU A 142 21.96 -10.35 0.49
C LEU A 142 22.70 -11.12 -0.60
N THR A 143 22.00 -12.03 -1.29
CA THR A 143 22.58 -12.88 -2.34
C THR A 143 22.56 -12.23 -3.72
N GLY A 144 21.76 -11.18 -3.92
CA GLY A 144 21.52 -10.59 -5.25
C GLY A 144 20.65 -11.45 -6.18
N TRP A 145 20.03 -12.51 -5.68
CA TRP A 145 19.25 -13.46 -6.49
C TRP A 145 17.85 -12.94 -6.86
N GLY A 146 17.38 -11.85 -6.26
CA GLY A 146 16.06 -11.30 -6.55
C GLY A 146 15.85 -11.02 -8.05
N LYS A 147 16.82 -10.39 -8.70
CA LYS A 147 16.78 -10.15 -10.15
C LYS A 147 16.72 -11.46 -10.95
N LEU A 148 17.58 -12.42 -10.61
CA LEU A 148 17.68 -13.70 -11.31
C LEU A 148 16.37 -14.51 -11.21
N LEU A 149 15.76 -14.53 -10.02
CA LEU A 149 14.50 -15.26 -9.78
C LEU A 149 13.41 -14.75 -10.73
N VAL A 150 13.23 -13.44 -10.80
CA VAL A 150 12.12 -12.88 -11.59
C VAL A 150 12.37 -12.92 -13.10
N GLU A 151 13.62 -12.84 -13.54
CA GLU A 151 13.94 -13.04 -14.97
C GLU A 151 13.56 -14.44 -15.46
N LYS A 152 13.62 -15.47 -14.59
CA LYS A 152 13.26 -16.84 -14.91
C LYS A 152 11.78 -17.15 -14.83
N ILE A 153 10.95 -16.32 -14.18
CA ILE A 153 9.51 -16.56 -14.10
C ILE A 153 8.86 -16.32 -15.47
N PRO A 154 8.06 -17.27 -16.00
CA PRO A 154 7.38 -17.11 -17.29
C PRO A 154 6.42 -15.89 -17.29
N ASN A 155 6.35 -15.20 -18.43
CA ASN A 155 5.49 -14.00 -18.57
C ASN A 155 4.01 -14.29 -18.29
N GLY A 156 3.50 -15.47 -18.71
CA GLY A 156 2.12 -15.87 -18.43
C GLY A 156 1.83 -15.99 -16.93
N LEU A 157 2.79 -16.50 -16.14
CA LEU A 157 2.64 -16.59 -14.69
C LEU A 157 2.70 -15.21 -14.03
N LYS A 158 3.66 -14.36 -14.41
CA LYS A 158 3.74 -12.96 -13.92
C LYS A 158 2.43 -12.22 -14.19
N ALA A 159 1.99 -12.24 -15.44
CA ALA A 159 0.76 -11.58 -15.86
C ALA A 159 -0.46 -12.12 -15.12
N GLY A 160 -0.54 -13.45 -14.95
CA GLY A 160 -1.64 -14.11 -14.27
C GLY A 160 -1.75 -13.69 -12.79
N ILE A 161 -0.64 -13.58 -12.09
CA ILE A 161 -0.63 -13.13 -10.69
C ILE A 161 -1.08 -11.67 -10.58
N ILE A 162 -0.57 -10.79 -11.45
CA ILE A 162 -0.93 -9.38 -11.44
C ILE A 162 -2.41 -9.18 -11.82
N LEU A 163 -2.90 -9.89 -12.84
CA LEU A 163 -4.31 -9.88 -13.22
C LEU A 163 -5.21 -10.49 -12.15
N GLY A 164 -4.75 -11.58 -11.50
CA GLY A 164 -5.45 -12.20 -10.38
C GLY A 164 -5.62 -11.24 -9.21
N ALA A 165 -4.59 -10.47 -8.90
CA ALA A 165 -4.66 -9.41 -7.88
C ALA A 165 -5.66 -8.30 -8.27
N ALA A 166 -5.74 -7.94 -9.56
CA ALA A 166 -6.73 -6.98 -10.05
C ALA A 166 -8.18 -7.50 -9.86
N LEU A 167 -8.42 -8.75 -10.26
CA LEU A 167 -9.73 -9.38 -10.11
C LEU A 167 -10.11 -9.55 -8.64
N ALA A 168 -9.16 -9.96 -7.78
CA ALA A 168 -9.37 -10.07 -6.35
C ALA A 168 -9.72 -8.71 -5.71
N ALA A 169 -9.10 -7.61 -6.17
CA ALA A 169 -9.41 -6.26 -5.70
C ALA A 169 -10.85 -5.84 -6.04
N PHE A 170 -11.30 -6.09 -7.28
CA PHE A 170 -12.67 -5.82 -7.69
C PHE A 170 -13.67 -6.71 -6.95
N ASN A 171 -13.35 -8.00 -6.81
CA ASN A 171 -14.17 -8.95 -6.07
C ASN A 171 -14.33 -8.53 -4.61
N GLN A 172 -13.24 -8.09 -3.96
CA GLN A 172 -13.29 -7.60 -2.57
C GLN A 172 -14.28 -6.45 -2.42
N VAL A 173 -14.23 -5.45 -3.29
CA VAL A 173 -15.07 -4.24 -3.15
C VAL A 173 -16.52 -4.49 -3.59
N PHE A 174 -16.73 -5.17 -4.72
CA PHE A 174 -18.06 -5.28 -5.36
C PHE A 174 -18.83 -6.56 -5.03
N ILE A 175 -18.20 -7.52 -4.35
CA ILE A 175 -18.84 -8.77 -3.95
C ILE A 175 -18.68 -8.99 -2.45
N THR A 176 -17.44 -9.12 -1.93
CA THR A 176 -17.21 -9.47 -0.52
C THR A 176 -17.65 -8.37 0.45
N ASP A 177 -17.21 -7.15 0.19
CA ASP A 177 -17.49 -5.98 1.03
C ASP A 177 -18.78 -5.24 0.59
N PHE A 178 -19.54 -5.80 -0.36
CA PHE A 178 -20.67 -5.10 -0.96
C PHE A 178 -21.73 -4.72 0.09
N GLU A 179 -22.25 -5.68 0.83
CA GLU A 179 -23.26 -5.41 1.86
C GLU A 179 -22.68 -4.73 3.11
N SER A 180 -21.47 -5.12 3.50
CA SER A 180 -20.87 -4.68 4.76
C SER A 180 -20.20 -3.32 4.70
N LYS A 181 -19.86 -2.82 3.50
CA LYS A 181 -19.18 -1.54 3.32
C LYS A 181 -19.77 -0.69 2.19
N TYR A 182 -19.97 -1.27 1.01
CA TYR A 182 -20.47 -0.51 -0.14
C TYR A 182 -21.89 0.03 0.11
N MET A 183 -22.79 -0.85 0.55
CA MET A 183 -24.20 -0.50 0.79
C MET A 183 -24.43 0.37 2.03
N LEU A 184 -23.42 0.57 2.87
CA LEU A 184 -23.49 1.57 3.94
C LEU A 184 -23.42 3.02 3.42
N GLN A 185 -22.79 3.21 2.25
CA GLN A 185 -22.57 4.51 1.62
C GLN A 185 -22.74 4.42 0.09
N PRO A 186 -23.91 3.97 -0.43
CA PRO A 186 -24.04 3.53 -1.81
C PRO A 186 -23.86 4.66 -2.82
N VAL A 187 -24.40 5.84 -2.57
CA VAL A 187 -24.30 6.99 -3.48
C VAL A 187 -22.91 7.61 -3.43
N SER A 188 -22.41 7.90 -2.25
CA SER A 188 -21.10 8.52 -2.08
C SER A 188 -19.99 7.58 -2.55
N MET A 189 -20.07 6.28 -2.27
CA MET A 189 -19.11 5.27 -2.76
C MET A 189 -19.10 5.23 -4.29
N THR A 190 -20.27 5.17 -4.92
CA THR A 190 -20.37 5.20 -6.39
C THR A 190 -19.75 6.46 -6.98
N VAL A 191 -20.06 7.63 -6.42
CA VAL A 191 -19.48 8.91 -6.88
C VAL A 191 -17.98 8.93 -6.70
N ALA A 192 -17.47 8.48 -5.55
CA ALA A 192 -16.05 8.39 -5.28
C ALA A 192 -15.32 7.55 -6.34
N LEU A 193 -15.80 6.34 -6.60
CA LEU A 193 -15.22 5.40 -7.55
C LEU A 193 -15.23 5.97 -8.97
N VAL A 194 -16.37 6.50 -9.43
CA VAL A 194 -16.51 7.08 -10.77
C VAL A 194 -15.57 8.27 -10.95
N LEU A 195 -15.53 9.21 -9.99
CA LEU A 195 -14.66 10.35 -10.08
C LEU A 195 -13.18 9.95 -10.05
N CYS A 196 -12.79 9.03 -9.16
CA CYS A 196 -11.41 8.55 -9.11
C CYS A 196 -10.97 7.87 -10.40
N VAL A 197 -11.81 7.02 -10.99
CA VAL A 197 -11.51 6.37 -12.28
C VAL A 197 -11.39 7.40 -13.40
N ILE A 198 -12.30 8.38 -13.46
CA ILE A 198 -12.24 9.45 -14.46
C ILE A 198 -10.98 10.29 -14.32
N THR A 199 -10.68 10.76 -13.13
CA THR A 199 -9.52 11.65 -12.89
C THR A 199 -8.18 10.94 -13.12
N THR A 200 -8.11 9.64 -12.86
CA THR A 200 -6.86 8.88 -12.94
C THR A 200 -6.62 8.26 -14.32
N PHE A 201 -7.65 7.67 -14.94
CA PHE A 201 -7.47 6.84 -16.13
C PHE A 201 -8.09 7.41 -17.42
N SER A 202 -9.04 8.34 -17.33
CA SER A 202 -9.75 8.86 -18.50
C SER A 202 -8.84 9.69 -19.42
N ASN A 203 -8.72 9.30 -20.69
CA ASN A 203 -7.99 10.07 -21.69
C ASN A 203 -8.56 11.46 -21.92
N PRO A 204 -9.90 11.66 -22.02
CA PRO A 204 -10.48 13.00 -22.10
C PRO A 204 -10.06 13.90 -20.94
N PHE A 205 -10.05 13.41 -19.70
CA PHE A 205 -9.62 14.18 -18.54
C PHE A 205 -8.13 14.53 -18.59
N LYS A 206 -7.28 13.56 -18.98
CA LYS A 206 -5.83 13.80 -19.19
C LYS A 206 -5.58 14.86 -20.26
N ASN A 207 -6.33 14.82 -21.34
CA ASN A 207 -6.25 15.83 -22.42
C ASN A 207 -6.70 17.23 -21.95
N LEU A 208 -7.67 17.33 -21.03
CA LEU A 208 -8.00 18.60 -20.38
C LEU A 208 -6.85 19.10 -19.52
N GLY A 209 -6.16 18.21 -18.81
CA GLY A 209 -4.97 18.52 -18.01
C GLY A 209 -3.80 19.07 -18.84
N THR A 210 -3.65 18.68 -20.11
CA THR A 210 -2.62 19.28 -20.99
C THR A 210 -2.94 20.72 -21.37
N LYS A 211 -4.23 21.08 -21.41
CA LYS A 211 -4.70 22.41 -21.83
C LYS A 211 -4.93 23.37 -20.67
N ASN A 212 -5.18 22.86 -19.47
CA ASN A 212 -5.54 23.70 -18.32
C ASN A 212 -4.82 23.21 -17.04
N LYS A 213 -4.10 24.14 -16.40
CA LYS A 213 -3.34 23.88 -15.17
C LYS A 213 -4.21 23.39 -14.01
N PHE A 214 -5.47 23.80 -13.93
CA PHE A 214 -6.41 23.36 -12.90
C PHE A 214 -6.71 21.86 -13.03
N PHE A 215 -7.06 21.38 -14.22
CA PHE A 215 -7.30 19.95 -14.44
C PHE A 215 -6.04 19.11 -14.28
N LYS A 216 -4.87 19.64 -14.65
CA LYS A 216 -3.58 19.01 -14.37
C LYS A 216 -3.34 18.86 -12.87
N PHE A 217 -3.64 19.90 -12.09
CA PHE A 217 -3.54 19.87 -10.62
C PHE A 217 -4.50 18.84 -10.01
N ILE A 218 -5.79 18.87 -10.38
CA ILE A 218 -6.79 17.88 -9.93
C ILE A 218 -6.34 16.45 -10.22
N GLY A 219 -5.86 16.17 -11.43
CA GLY A 219 -5.34 14.84 -11.81
C GLY A 219 -4.12 14.40 -11.01
N SER A 220 -3.28 15.35 -10.55
CA SER A 220 -2.11 15.04 -9.72
C SER A 220 -2.46 14.67 -8.27
N LEU A 221 -3.70 14.92 -7.83
CA LEU A 221 -4.17 14.60 -6.49
C LEU A 221 -4.67 13.15 -6.34
N GLY A 222 -4.64 12.34 -7.42
CA GLY A 222 -5.00 10.93 -7.40
C GLY A 222 -6.44 10.70 -6.95
N LEU A 223 -6.64 9.92 -5.90
CA LEU A 223 -7.97 9.58 -5.36
C LEU A 223 -8.65 10.70 -4.58
N LEU A 224 -7.89 11.71 -4.16
CA LEU A 224 -8.37 12.73 -3.23
C LEU A 224 -9.58 13.53 -3.74
N PRO A 225 -9.65 14.00 -5.01
CA PRO A 225 -10.80 14.78 -5.46
C PRO A 225 -12.10 13.99 -5.38
N GLY A 226 -12.07 12.72 -5.78
CA GLY A 226 -13.22 11.82 -5.66
C GLY A 226 -13.60 11.56 -4.21
N PHE A 227 -12.61 11.35 -3.35
CA PHE A 227 -12.81 11.12 -1.92
C PHE A 227 -13.44 12.33 -1.21
N VAL A 228 -12.95 13.55 -1.46
CA VAL A 228 -13.49 14.77 -0.85
C VAL A 228 -14.92 15.03 -1.32
N VAL A 229 -15.19 14.96 -2.63
CA VAL A 229 -16.53 15.16 -3.18
C VAL A 229 -17.50 14.13 -2.62
N ALA A 230 -17.08 12.87 -2.54
CA ALA A 230 -17.90 11.80 -2.00
C ALA A 230 -18.16 11.97 -0.49
N GLY A 231 -17.16 12.39 0.28
CA GLY A 231 -17.35 12.69 1.71
C GLY A 231 -18.37 13.81 1.95
N LEU A 232 -18.37 14.85 1.12
CA LEU A 232 -19.38 15.92 1.16
C LEU A 232 -20.78 15.40 0.79
N ILE A 233 -20.88 14.54 -0.21
CA ILE A 233 -22.15 13.91 -0.62
C ILE A 233 -22.64 12.97 0.49
N ALA A 234 -21.77 12.15 1.07
CA ALA A 234 -22.09 11.26 2.17
C ALA A 234 -22.68 12.01 3.38
N PHE A 235 -22.09 13.15 3.70
CA PHE A 235 -22.60 14.03 4.74
C PHE A 235 -23.99 14.62 4.37
N TYR A 236 -24.14 15.16 3.18
CA TYR A 236 -25.37 15.78 2.73
C TYR A 236 -26.54 14.78 2.66
N LEU A 237 -26.28 13.55 2.20
CA LEU A 237 -27.26 12.48 2.09
C LEU A 237 -27.46 11.71 3.42
N GLN A 238 -26.75 12.08 4.47
CA GLN A 238 -26.76 11.39 5.77
C GLN A 238 -26.34 9.91 5.68
N GLU A 239 -25.55 9.55 4.68
CA GLU A 239 -24.92 8.21 4.60
C GLU A 239 -23.83 8.04 5.68
N VAL A 240 -23.25 9.16 6.15
CA VAL A 240 -22.31 9.19 7.29
C VAL A 240 -22.67 10.29 8.26
N THR A 241 -22.34 10.07 9.52
CA THR A 241 -22.38 11.06 10.59
C THR A 241 -20.97 11.33 11.08
N PHE A 242 -20.61 12.61 11.24
CA PHE A 242 -19.31 12.99 11.76
C PHE A 242 -19.44 13.41 13.22
N ASP A 243 -18.74 12.69 14.12
CA ASP A 243 -18.55 13.10 15.51
C ASP A 243 -17.10 13.58 15.71
N ILE A 244 -16.86 14.83 15.32
CA ILE A 244 -15.51 15.39 15.31
C ILE A 244 -15.10 15.80 16.73
N GLN A 245 -14.15 15.07 17.29
CA GLN A 245 -13.58 15.34 18.60
C GLN A 245 -12.33 16.23 18.47
N TRP A 246 -12.20 17.20 19.37
CA TRP A 246 -11.08 18.13 19.38
C TRP A 246 -10.02 17.70 20.38
N GLY A 247 -8.76 17.84 20.00
CA GLY A 247 -7.62 17.56 20.86
C GLY A 247 -6.55 16.67 20.21
N TRP A 248 -5.73 16.13 21.05
CA TRP A 248 -4.67 15.20 20.68
C TRP A 248 -4.96 13.82 21.28
N GLN A 249 -4.55 12.78 20.58
CA GLN A 249 -4.61 11.41 21.08
C GLN A 249 -3.22 10.78 21.05
N VAL A 250 -3.04 9.79 21.88
CA VAL A 250 -1.88 8.88 21.81
C VAL A 250 -2.40 7.55 21.27
N PRO A 251 -1.97 7.11 20.08
CA PRO A 251 -2.36 5.81 19.54
C PRO A 251 -2.03 4.67 20.50
N ALA A 252 -2.90 3.66 20.56
CA ALA A 252 -2.83 2.56 21.53
C ALA A 252 -1.73 1.53 21.19
N LEU A 253 -0.45 1.98 21.11
CA LEU A 253 0.68 1.14 20.70
C LEU A 253 0.91 -0.04 21.66
N GLY A 254 0.77 0.16 22.98
CA GLY A 254 0.95 -0.91 23.96
C GLY A 254 -0.03 -2.06 23.74
N SER A 255 -1.33 -1.73 23.69
CA SER A 255 -2.39 -2.70 23.43
C SER A 255 -2.27 -3.36 22.06
N LEU A 256 -1.85 -2.61 21.02
CA LEU A 256 -1.58 -3.17 19.70
C LEU A 256 -0.48 -4.24 19.77
N ILE A 257 0.65 -3.94 20.41
CA ILE A 257 1.77 -4.88 20.55
C ILE A 257 1.34 -6.13 21.31
N GLU A 258 0.63 -5.96 22.44
CA GLU A 258 0.12 -7.09 23.25
C GLU A 258 -0.82 -8.01 22.46
N LYS A 259 -1.62 -7.47 21.55
CA LYS A 259 -2.59 -8.24 20.74
C LYS A 259 -2.02 -8.79 19.43
N THR A 260 -0.90 -8.27 18.93
CA THR A 260 -0.47 -8.61 17.57
C THR A 260 0.94 -9.17 17.49
N SER A 261 1.85 -8.76 18.40
CA SER A 261 3.23 -9.20 18.35
C SER A 261 3.36 -10.69 18.74
N PRO A 262 4.11 -11.50 17.98
CA PRO A 262 4.30 -12.91 18.28
C PRO A 262 4.99 -13.18 19.62
N PHE A 263 5.64 -12.18 20.20
CA PHE A 263 6.22 -12.27 21.53
C PHE A 263 5.18 -12.25 22.66
N PHE A 264 3.97 -11.76 22.39
CA PHE A 264 2.87 -11.71 23.35
C PHE A 264 1.80 -12.75 23.07
N ILE A 265 1.43 -12.94 21.79
CA ILE A 265 0.35 -13.86 21.40
C ILE A 265 0.84 -15.28 21.08
N GLY A 266 2.17 -15.51 21.10
CA GLY A 266 2.80 -16.76 20.68
C GLY A 266 3.16 -16.80 19.20
N PHE A 267 4.17 -17.60 18.86
CA PHE A 267 4.64 -17.78 17.49
C PHE A 267 3.67 -18.65 16.70
N PRO A 268 3.66 -18.51 15.36
CA PRO A 268 2.84 -19.34 14.46
C PRO A 268 3.14 -20.83 14.60
N SER A 269 2.13 -21.67 14.34
CA SER A 269 2.33 -23.12 14.20
C SER A 269 3.04 -23.47 12.88
N ILE A 270 3.58 -24.67 12.78
CA ILE A 270 4.24 -25.15 11.54
C ILE A 270 3.23 -25.18 10.38
N GLU A 271 1.99 -25.52 10.64
CA GLU A 271 0.91 -25.52 9.66
C GLU A 271 0.67 -24.12 9.11
N MET A 272 0.61 -23.09 9.98
CA MET A 272 0.47 -21.70 9.55
C MET A 272 1.59 -21.24 8.62
N TYR A 273 2.83 -21.67 8.87
CA TYR A 273 3.94 -21.40 7.96
C TYR A 273 3.74 -22.09 6.59
N LYS A 274 3.36 -23.36 6.56
CA LYS A 274 3.09 -24.06 5.30
C LYS A 274 2.00 -23.39 4.48
N ASP A 275 0.93 -22.96 5.15
CA ASP A 275 -0.20 -22.30 4.50
C ASP A 275 0.14 -20.87 4.04
N ALA A 276 1.10 -20.22 4.68
CA ALA A 276 1.56 -18.88 4.33
C ALA A 276 2.47 -18.85 3.08
N VAL A 277 3.24 -19.93 2.80
CA VAL A 277 4.21 -19.99 1.68
C VAL A 277 3.64 -19.50 0.34
N PRO A 278 2.48 -19.98 -0.16
CA PRO A 278 1.94 -19.53 -1.44
C PRO A 278 1.67 -18.02 -1.45
N LEU A 279 1.12 -17.47 -0.35
CA LEU A 279 0.81 -16.05 -0.22
C LEU A 279 2.09 -15.20 -0.21
N VAL A 280 3.12 -15.66 0.47
CA VAL A 280 4.44 -15.04 0.52
C VAL A 280 5.10 -15.00 -0.86
N LEU A 281 5.03 -16.07 -1.62
CA LEU A 281 5.55 -16.13 -2.99
C LEU A 281 4.79 -15.18 -3.93
N ILE A 282 3.46 -15.16 -3.86
CA ILE A 282 2.63 -14.19 -4.61
C ILE A 282 2.99 -12.76 -4.20
N GLY A 283 3.07 -12.48 -2.90
CA GLY A 283 3.46 -11.17 -2.38
C GLY A 283 4.83 -10.72 -2.87
N TYR A 284 5.80 -11.64 -2.92
CA TYR A 284 7.11 -11.33 -3.47
C TYR A 284 7.09 -11.01 -4.97
N MET A 285 6.30 -11.73 -5.75
CA MET A 285 6.17 -11.46 -7.19
C MET A 285 5.55 -10.07 -7.44
N LEU A 286 4.60 -9.67 -6.62
CA LEU A 286 4.00 -8.33 -6.68
C LEU A 286 5.00 -7.26 -6.24
N LEU A 287 5.73 -7.47 -5.13
CA LEU A 287 6.82 -6.59 -4.71
C LEU A 287 7.86 -6.38 -5.81
N PHE A 288 8.23 -7.46 -6.49
CA PHE A 288 9.20 -7.36 -7.56
C PHE A 288 8.67 -6.57 -8.76
N GLY A 289 7.39 -6.72 -9.09
CA GLY A 289 6.71 -5.87 -10.09
C GLY A 289 6.82 -4.39 -9.74
N ASP A 290 6.63 -4.04 -8.48
CA ASP A 290 6.79 -2.68 -7.96
C ASP A 290 8.24 -2.19 -8.07
N LEU A 291 9.22 -3.03 -7.71
CA LEU A 291 10.64 -2.69 -7.81
C LEU A 291 11.07 -2.42 -9.26
N VAL A 292 10.62 -3.26 -10.20
CA VAL A 292 10.88 -3.05 -11.63
C VAL A 292 10.24 -1.77 -12.12
N THR A 293 8.96 -1.57 -11.82
CA THR A 293 8.22 -0.38 -12.23
C THR A 293 8.86 0.90 -11.69
N GLY A 294 9.17 0.95 -10.40
CA GLY A 294 9.82 2.10 -9.78
C GLY A 294 11.20 2.40 -10.39
N THR A 295 11.97 1.34 -10.65
CA THR A 295 13.29 1.46 -11.29
C THR A 295 13.20 2.01 -12.70
N GLU A 296 12.26 1.55 -13.53
CA GLU A 296 12.11 2.04 -14.91
C GLU A 296 11.65 3.51 -14.95
N ILE A 297 10.75 3.92 -14.02
CA ILE A 297 10.37 5.34 -13.88
C ILE A 297 11.59 6.20 -13.54
N LEU A 298 12.43 5.75 -12.59
CA LEU A 298 13.64 6.49 -12.22
C LEU A 298 14.68 6.55 -13.37
N LYS A 299 14.88 5.44 -14.09
CA LYS A 299 15.77 5.41 -15.25
C LYS A 299 15.29 6.33 -16.36
N ASP A 300 13.98 6.39 -16.59
CA ASP A 300 13.42 7.33 -17.57
C ASP A 300 13.60 8.78 -17.11
N ALA A 301 13.32 9.08 -15.87
CA ALA A 301 13.55 10.41 -15.30
C ALA A 301 15.04 10.82 -15.37
N GLN A 302 15.96 9.88 -15.12
CA GLN A 302 17.42 10.11 -15.17
C GLN A 302 17.91 10.58 -16.53
N LYS A 303 17.26 10.19 -17.64
CA LYS A 303 17.62 10.65 -18.99
C LYS A 303 17.50 12.16 -19.17
N HIS A 304 16.70 12.82 -18.36
CA HIS A 304 16.44 14.25 -18.42
C HIS A 304 17.33 15.08 -17.49
N ARG A 305 18.13 14.43 -16.61
CA ARG A 305 18.99 15.12 -15.65
C ARG A 305 20.35 14.45 -15.50
N THR A 306 21.40 15.28 -15.53
CA THR A 306 22.81 14.85 -15.36
C THR A 306 23.45 15.42 -14.11
N ASP A 307 22.80 16.39 -13.46
CA ASP A 307 23.28 17.09 -12.26
C ASP A 307 23.13 16.28 -10.97
N GLN A 308 22.25 15.30 -10.94
CA GLN A 308 22.08 14.33 -9.86
C GLN A 308 21.95 12.92 -10.44
N ILE A 309 22.83 12.01 -10.02
CA ILE A 309 22.72 10.58 -10.35
C ILE A 309 21.90 9.91 -9.26
N LEU A 310 20.80 9.24 -9.67
CA LEU A 310 19.94 8.51 -8.77
C LEU A 310 20.61 7.21 -8.33
N PRO A 311 20.73 6.95 -7.02
CA PRO A 311 21.34 5.74 -6.51
C PRO A 311 20.37 4.55 -6.58
N ILE A 312 20.13 4.02 -7.78
CA ILE A 312 19.23 2.89 -8.01
C ILE A 312 19.98 1.59 -7.72
N ASP A 313 19.55 0.84 -6.71
CA ASP A 313 20.14 -0.44 -6.32
C ASP A 313 19.05 -1.39 -5.79
N LEU A 314 18.73 -2.41 -6.58
CA LEU A 314 17.68 -3.38 -6.25
C LEU A 314 18.02 -4.23 -5.01
N ASN A 315 19.30 -4.54 -4.77
CA ASN A 315 19.68 -5.33 -3.59
C ASN A 315 19.45 -4.51 -2.33
N ARG A 316 19.85 -3.22 -2.34
CA ARG A 316 19.54 -2.31 -1.24
C ARG A 316 18.04 -2.17 -1.03
N SER A 317 17.24 -2.08 -2.09
CA SER A 317 15.78 -2.00 -1.98
C SER A 317 15.19 -3.26 -1.33
N HIS A 318 15.68 -4.46 -1.69
CA HIS A 318 15.29 -5.70 -1.00
C HIS A 318 15.66 -5.65 0.49
N LEU A 319 16.88 -5.26 0.82
CA LEU A 319 17.33 -5.15 2.22
C LEU A 319 16.49 -4.13 3.00
N SER A 320 16.19 -2.98 2.42
CA SER A 320 15.32 -1.97 3.02
C SER A 320 13.92 -2.52 3.31
N VAL A 321 13.29 -3.17 2.32
CA VAL A 321 11.98 -3.81 2.49
C VAL A 321 12.04 -4.91 3.54
N GLY A 322 13.07 -5.76 3.50
CA GLY A 322 13.25 -6.86 4.45
C GLY A 322 13.40 -6.38 5.89
N ILE A 323 14.24 -5.37 6.14
CA ILE A 323 14.42 -4.82 7.49
C ILE A 323 13.14 -4.15 8.01
N ARG A 324 12.41 -3.41 7.16
CA ARG A 324 11.13 -2.80 7.54
C ARG A 324 10.07 -3.85 7.88
N ASN A 325 10.00 -4.93 7.09
CA ASN A 325 9.12 -6.07 7.40
C ASN A 325 9.55 -6.77 8.70
N LEU A 326 10.86 -6.95 8.96
CA LEU A 326 11.35 -7.52 10.22
C LEU A 326 10.88 -6.70 11.43
N LEU A 327 11.06 -5.38 11.38
CA LEU A 327 10.61 -4.48 12.44
C LEU A 327 9.08 -4.52 12.60
N GLY A 328 8.35 -4.54 11.47
CA GLY A 328 6.90 -4.73 11.48
C GLY A 328 6.50 -6.03 12.15
N THR A 329 7.17 -7.14 11.84
CA THR A 329 6.90 -8.45 12.44
C THR A 329 7.08 -8.46 13.96
N ILE A 330 8.08 -7.75 14.47
CA ILE A 330 8.35 -7.67 15.92
C ILE A 330 7.29 -6.84 16.64
N ILE A 331 6.90 -5.70 16.04
CA ILE A 331 6.00 -4.74 16.68
C ILE A 331 4.55 -5.13 16.44
N ASN A 332 4.20 -5.32 15.18
CA ASN A 332 2.83 -5.51 14.70
C ASN A 332 2.86 -6.17 13.31
N PRO A 333 2.87 -7.50 13.22
CA PRO A 333 2.83 -8.19 11.94
C PRO A 333 1.54 -7.89 11.20
N PHE A 334 1.66 -7.22 10.06
CA PHE A 334 0.52 -6.87 9.21
C PHE A 334 0.96 -6.87 7.74
N PHE A 335 0.95 -8.05 7.15
CA PHE A 335 1.27 -8.23 5.74
C PHE A 335 0.08 -7.77 4.87
N PRO A 336 0.30 -7.04 3.79
CA PRO A 336 1.54 -6.68 3.08
C PRO A 336 1.89 -5.18 3.14
N THR A 337 2.06 -4.59 4.29
CA THR A 337 2.18 -3.14 4.47
C THR A 337 3.56 -2.54 4.18
N GLN A 338 4.62 -3.35 4.06
CA GLN A 338 5.98 -2.85 3.84
C GLN A 338 6.47 -3.20 2.43
N GLY A 339 5.99 -2.47 1.43
CA GLY A 339 6.42 -2.60 0.04
C GLY A 339 7.43 -1.54 -0.39
N ALA A 340 7.79 -1.56 -1.66
CA ALA A 340 8.84 -0.73 -2.24
C ALA A 340 8.30 0.52 -2.96
N LEU A 341 7.06 0.49 -3.45
CA LEU A 341 6.56 1.49 -4.37
C LEU A 341 5.10 1.87 -4.10
N TRP A 342 4.87 3.17 -4.04
CA TRP A 342 3.57 3.78 -4.29
C TRP A 342 3.62 4.49 -5.64
N THR A 343 3.20 3.82 -6.68
CA THR A 343 3.35 4.26 -8.07
C THR A 343 2.82 5.67 -8.31
N GLY A 344 1.64 6.01 -7.79
CA GLY A 344 1.04 7.34 -7.99
C GLY A 344 1.91 8.48 -7.48
N VAL A 345 2.42 8.36 -6.25
CA VAL A 345 3.32 9.35 -5.64
C VAL A 345 4.66 9.38 -6.36
N HIS A 346 5.18 8.19 -6.68
CA HIS A 346 6.49 8.05 -7.29
C HIS A 346 6.55 8.72 -8.67
N VAL A 347 5.54 8.54 -9.51
CA VAL A 347 5.43 9.21 -10.80
C VAL A 347 5.38 10.72 -10.65
N VAL A 348 4.57 11.25 -9.72
CA VAL A 348 4.44 12.71 -9.51
C VAL A 348 5.79 13.32 -9.08
N VAL A 349 6.48 12.68 -8.15
CA VAL A 349 7.79 13.16 -7.68
C VAL A 349 8.86 13.06 -8.76
N ALA A 350 8.94 11.92 -9.48
CA ALA A 350 9.89 11.74 -10.56
C ALA A 350 9.65 12.72 -11.72
N ASP A 351 8.38 12.95 -12.10
CA ASP A 351 8.00 13.91 -13.13
C ASP A 351 8.36 15.36 -12.77
N LYS A 352 8.28 15.71 -11.50
CA LYS A 352 8.69 17.03 -11.05
C LYS A 352 10.21 17.14 -10.97
N TRP A 353 10.89 16.09 -10.52
CA TRP A 353 12.35 16.07 -10.45
C TRP A 353 12.98 16.19 -11.84
N LYS A 354 12.46 15.51 -12.87
CA LYS A 354 12.99 15.61 -14.25
C LYS A 354 12.82 16.98 -14.90
N GLN A 355 12.00 17.88 -14.34
CA GLN A 355 11.86 19.26 -14.84
C GLN A 355 13.07 20.15 -14.51
N GLY A 356 14.02 19.67 -13.73
CA GLY A 356 15.26 20.36 -13.44
C GLY A 356 15.44 20.75 -11.96
N PRO A 357 16.66 21.21 -11.61
CA PRO A 357 17.03 21.52 -10.23
C PRO A 357 16.22 22.68 -9.62
N GLU A 358 15.70 23.62 -10.43
CA GLU A 358 14.84 24.70 -9.94
C GLU A 358 13.48 24.14 -9.49
N ALA A 359 12.92 23.15 -10.21
CA ALA A 359 11.66 22.53 -9.85
C ALA A 359 11.81 21.62 -8.61
N MET A 360 12.88 20.81 -8.57
CA MET A 360 13.20 19.93 -7.44
C MET A 360 14.72 19.65 -7.42
N PRO A 361 15.48 20.26 -6.51
CA PRO A 361 16.93 20.09 -6.44
C PRO A 361 17.36 18.63 -6.29
N SER A 362 16.72 17.90 -5.37
CA SER A 362 16.95 16.47 -5.17
C SER A 362 15.61 15.71 -5.14
N ILE A 363 15.62 14.49 -5.69
CA ILE A 363 14.46 13.60 -5.59
C ILE A 363 14.09 13.30 -4.12
N PHE A 364 15.12 13.27 -3.25
CA PHE A 364 14.94 13.04 -1.82
C PHE A 364 14.25 14.21 -1.11
N ASP A 365 14.37 15.44 -1.62
CA ASP A 365 13.62 16.58 -1.09
C ASP A 365 12.13 16.40 -1.32
N GLY A 366 11.74 15.92 -2.52
CA GLY A 366 10.35 15.62 -2.84
C GLY A 366 9.80 14.48 -2.02
N ILE A 367 10.44 13.31 -2.08
CA ILE A 367 10.00 12.11 -1.36
C ILE A 367 10.03 12.35 0.15
N GLY A 368 11.10 12.94 0.69
CA GLY A 368 11.23 13.22 2.11
C GLY A 368 10.18 14.17 2.65
N SER A 369 9.89 15.25 1.93
CA SER A 369 8.83 16.19 2.31
C SER A 369 7.44 15.55 2.24
N TYR A 370 7.20 14.65 1.28
CA TYR A 370 5.94 13.96 1.13
C TYR A 370 5.66 12.99 2.29
N TYR A 371 6.65 12.14 2.66
CA TYR A 371 6.46 11.07 3.65
C TYR A 371 6.69 11.50 5.09
N LEU A 372 7.66 12.38 5.32
CA LEU A 372 8.21 12.59 6.64
C LEU A 372 7.28 13.29 7.60
N MET A 373 6.61 14.31 7.15
CA MET A 373 5.98 15.27 8.05
C MET A 373 4.47 15.20 8.04
N GLY A 374 3.89 14.56 7.01
CA GLY A 374 2.45 14.50 6.87
C GLY A 374 1.85 13.31 7.58
N ILE A 375 2.38 12.12 7.32
CA ILE A 375 1.72 10.87 7.71
C ILE A 375 1.70 10.67 9.24
N PRO A 376 2.81 10.75 9.98
CA PRO A 376 2.77 10.50 11.42
C PRO A 376 1.92 11.50 12.20
N PHE A 377 1.90 12.76 11.79
CA PHE A 377 1.15 13.81 12.48
C PHE A 377 -0.36 13.58 12.47
N LEU A 378 -0.88 13.00 11.41
CA LEU A 378 -2.31 12.76 11.23
C LEU A 378 -2.89 11.86 12.32
N TYR A 379 -2.11 10.85 12.76
CA TYR A 379 -2.57 9.87 13.74
C TYR A 379 -2.66 10.41 15.17
N PHE A 380 -2.05 11.55 15.47
CA PHE A 380 -2.09 12.19 16.78
C PHE A 380 -3.17 13.27 16.89
N THR A 381 -3.81 13.69 15.79
CA THR A 381 -4.80 14.76 15.78
C THR A 381 -6.22 14.18 15.77
N LEU A 382 -6.93 14.25 16.91
CA LEU A 382 -8.30 13.76 17.05
C LEU A 382 -9.25 14.30 15.98
N PRO A 383 -9.28 15.60 15.67
CA PRO A 383 -10.20 16.09 14.65
C PRO A 383 -10.05 15.42 13.30
N PHE A 384 -8.81 15.11 12.92
CA PHE A 384 -8.55 14.44 11.64
C PHE A 384 -8.90 12.95 11.69
N VAL A 385 -8.54 12.27 12.76
CA VAL A 385 -8.82 10.84 12.94
C VAL A 385 -10.32 10.58 13.00
N THR A 386 -11.06 11.36 13.77
CA THR A 386 -12.52 11.22 13.91
C THR A 386 -13.28 11.69 12.66
N LEU A 387 -12.75 12.66 11.90
CA LEU A 387 -13.28 13.01 10.57
C LEU A 387 -13.13 11.83 9.59
N MET A 388 -12.00 11.13 9.64
CA MET A 388 -11.72 10.02 8.72
C MET A 388 -12.45 8.73 9.08
N GLU A 389 -12.79 8.51 10.35
CA GLU A 389 -13.36 7.27 10.86
C GLU A 389 -14.52 6.73 10.01
N PRO A 390 -15.61 7.48 9.73
CA PRO A 390 -16.72 6.97 8.92
C PRO A 390 -16.40 6.85 7.42
N LEU A 391 -15.27 7.38 6.95
CA LEU A 391 -14.83 7.35 5.56
C LEU A 391 -13.73 6.30 5.28
N MET A 392 -13.25 5.58 6.28
CA MET A 392 -12.13 4.64 6.13
C MET A 392 -12.46 3.49 5.18
N GLY A 393 -13.69 2.98 5.22
CA GLY A 393 -14.17 1.96 4.27
C GLY A 393 -14.12 2.43 2.82
N MET A 394 -14.51 3.69 2.58
CA MET A 394 -14.41 4.33 1.26
C MET A 394 -12.95 4.49 0.82
N ALA A 395 -12.06 4.93 1.72
CA ALA A 395 -10.63 5.06 1.43
C ALA A 395 -10.01 3.72 1.00
N LEU A 396 -10.36 2.63 1.69
CA LEU A 396 -9.92 1.29 1.34
C LEU A 396 -10.46 0.87 -0.03
N ALA A 397 -11.77 1.02 -0.28
CA ALA A 397 -12.39 0.64 -1.55
C ALA A 397 -11.76 1.38 -2.74
N LEU A 398 -11.56 2.70 -2.62
CA LEU A 398 -10.88 3.51 -3.64
C LEU A 398 -9.46 3.02 -3.89
N THR A 399 -8.71 2.72 -2.84
CA THR A 399 -7.34 2.21 -2.94
C THR A 399 -7.31 0.87 -3.68
N LEU A 400 -8.21 -0.05 -3.34
CA LEU A 400 -8.30 -1.36 -3.98
C LEU A 400 -8.71 -1.26 -5.46
N VAL A 401 -9.73 -0.47 -5.78
CA VAL A 401 -10.21 -0.33 -7.16
C VAL A 401 -9.16 0.33 -8.04
N LEU A 402 -8.51 1.41 -7.61
CA LEU A 402 -7.44 2.05 -8.39
C LEU A 402 -6.24 1.13 -8.59
N THR A 403 -5.86 0.36 -7.56
CA THR A 403 -4.82 -0.67 -7.67
C THR A 403 -5.25 -1.77 -8.64
N GLY A 404 -6.51 -2.22 -8.58
CA GLY A 404 -7.07 -3.19 -9.50
C GLY A 404 -6.94 -2.76 -10.96
N PHE A 405 -7.33 -1.52 -11.28
CA PHE A 405 -7.16 -0.97 -12.63
C PHE A 405 -5.68 -0.87 -13.05
N ALA A 406 -4.79 -0.42 -12.17
CA ALA A 406 -3.37 -0.35 -12.47
C ALA A 406 -2.77 -1.74 -12.73
N CYS A 407 -3.10 -2.73 -11.90
CA CYS A 407 -2.68 -4.12 -12.08
C CYS A 407 -3.25 -4.75 -13.36
N ALA A 408 -4.52 -4.50 -13.68
CA ALA A 408 -5.12 -4.98 -14.93
C ALA A 408 -4.36 -4.42 -16.15
N PHE A 409 -4.07 -3.12 -16.15
CA PHE A 409 -3.32 -2.47 -17.23
C PHE A 409 -1.91 -3.07 -17.38
N VAL A 410 -1.17 -3.21 -16.29
CA VAL A 410 0.20 -3.80 -16.30
C VAL A 410 0.15 -5.28 -16.70
N GLY A 411 -0.74 -6.05 -16.09
CA GLY A 411 -0.87 -7.50 -16.35
C GLY A 411 -1.22 -7.82 -17.79
N MET A 412 -2.09 -7.02 -18.41
CA MET A 412 -2.43 -7.17 -19.84
C MET A 412 -1.27 -6.81 -20.78
N GLY A 413 -0.34 -5.96 -20.35
CA GLY A 413 0.82 -5.54 -21.15
C GLY A 413 1.99 -6.53 -21.16
N ILE A 414 2.04 -7.49 -20.24
CA ILE A 414 3.17 -8.42 -20.10
C ILE A 414 3.15 -9.54 -21.17
N PRO A 415 2.01 -10.24 -21.45
CA PRO A 415 2.00 -11.36 -22.37
C PRO A 415 2.24 -10.91 -23.82
N LYS A 416 3.12 -11.62 -24.53
CA LYS A 416 3.42 -11.36 -25.94
C LYS A 416 2.85 -12.43 -26.89
N LYS A 417 2.52 -13.60 -26.35
CA LYS A 417 2.02 -14.76 -27.10
C LYS A 417 0.63 -15.17 -26.60
N SER A 418 -0.19 -15.72 -27.48
CA SER A 418 -1.53 -16.22 -27.12
C SER A 418 -1.49 -17.27 -26.01
N SER A 419 -0.48 -18.15 -26.00
CA SER A 419 -0.27 -19.12 -24.91
C SER A 419 0.01 -18.46 -23.57
N GLU A 420 0.80 -17.37 -23.55
CA GLU A 420 1.06 -16.60 -22.32
C GLU A 420 -0.21 -15.91 -21.84
N MET A 421 -1.05 -15.37 -22.75
CA MET A 421 -2.35 -14.80 -22.42
C MET A 421 -3.30 -15.84 -21.81
N ALA A 422 -3.41 -17.03 -22.43
CA ALA A 422 -4.24 -18.10 -21.91
C ALA A 422 -3.79 -18.54 -20.50
N THR A 423 -2.48 -18.71 -20.31
CA THR A 423 -1.91 -19.02 -18.99
C THR A 423 -2.22 -17.93 -17.98
N ALA A 424 -2.06 -16.65 -18.35
CA ALA A 424 -2.35 -15.52 -17.50
C ALA A 424 -3.82 -15.48 -17.06
N LEU A 425 -4.75 -15.72 -17.97
CA LEU A 425 -6.19 -15.75 -17.65
C LEU A 425 -6.55 -16.92 -16.71
N ILE A 426 -6.01 -18.11 -16.96
CA ILE A 426 -6.25 -19.27 -16.10
C ILE A 426 -5.74 -19.00 -14.67
N ILE A 427 -4.52 -18.49 -14.54
CA ILE A 427 -3.93 -18.18 -13.23
C ILE A 427 -4.69 -17.05 -12.53
N ALA A 428 -5.06 -16.01 -13.27
CA ALA A 428 -5.84 -14.90 -12.73
C ALA A 428 -7.19 -15.37 -12.21
N PHE A 429 -7.86 -16.24 -12.97
CA PHE A 429 -9.11 -16.87 -12.56
C PHE A 429 -8.92 -17.68 -11.27
N LEU A 430 -7.94 -18.58 -11.23
CA LEU A 430 -7.67 -19.40 -10.05
C LEU A 430 -7.38 -18.55 -8.79
N ILE A 431 -6.58 -17.50 -8.91
CA ILE A 431 -6.30 -16.57 -7.79
C ILE A 431 -7.57 -15.86 -7.34
N SER A 432 -8.38 -15.38 -8.27
CA SER A 432 -9.59 -14.61 -7.98
C SER A 432 -10.71 -15.46 -7.33
N PHE A 433 -10.83 -16.73 -7.72
CA PHE A 433 -11.89 -17.62 -7.20
C PHE A 433 -11.50 -18.38 -5.95
N ASN A 434 -10.20 -18.70 -5.73
CA ASN A 434 -9.75 -19.30 -4.47
C ASN A 434 -9.94 -18.41 -3.24
N THR A 435 -10.26 -17.13 -3.45
CA THR A 435 -10.66 -16.23 -2.36
C THR A 435 -12.09 -16.47 -1.86
N HIS A 436 -12.90 -17.34 -2.51
CA HIS A 436 -14.32 -17.41 -2.17
C HIS A 436 -14.93 -18.79 -1.90
N SER A 437 -14.34 -19.92 -2.29
CA SER A 437 -15.13 -21.16 -2.22
C SER A 437 -14.38 -22.50 -2.33
N VAL A 438 -13.08 -22.53 -2.24
CA VAL A 438 -12.38 -23.82 -2.20
C VAL A 438 -11.73 -23.95 -0.83
N GLU A 439 -12.26 -24.83 0.01
CA GLU A 439 -11.43 -25.51 0.99
C GLU A 439 -10.07 -25.78 0.31
N PHE A 440 -8.99 -25.30 0.91
CA PHE A 440 -7.62 -25.53 0.43
C PHE A 440 -7.26 -27.02 0.50
N SER A 441 -8.20 -27.88 0.08
CA SER A 441 -8.02 -29.33 -0.04
C SER A 441 -7.14 -29.75 -1.23
N ILE A 442 -6.70 -28.78 -2.06
CA ILE A 442 -5.77 -29.08 -3.16
C ILE A 442 -4.36 -29.41 -2.64
N PHE A 443 -4.06 -29.08 -1.40
CA PHE A 443 -2.75 -29.38 -0.77
C PHE A 443 -2.81 -30.41 0.36
N ASN A 444 -3.95 -31.06 0.59
CA ASN A 444 -3.96 -32.29 1.38
C ASN A 444 -3.37 -33.44 0.58
N PHE A 445 -2.06 -33.43 0.39
CA PHE A 445 -1.30 -34.67 0.17
C PHE A 445 -1.18 -35.32 1.54
N SER A 446 -2.10 -36.30 1.78
CA SER A 446 -1.97 -37.29 2.84
C SER A 446 -0.66 -38.05 2.74
#